data_f0d570272a963c2e72a936259a620158
#
_entry.id   f0d570272a963c2e72a936259a620158
#
_cell.length_a   1.000
_cell.length_b   1.000
_cell.length_c   1.000
_cell.angle_alpha   90.00
_cell.angle_beta   90.00
_cell.angle_gamma   90.00
#
_symmetry.space_group_name_H-M   'P 1'
#
loop_
_entity.id
_entity.type
_entity.pdbx_description
1 polymer ?
#
loop_
_entity_poly.entity_id
_entity_poly.type
_entity_poly.pdbx_seq_one_letter_code
_entity_poly.pdbx_strand_id
1 'polypeptide(L)'
;MKVKCLMVILLAAGLLAGCSDDEAVDLGGGKVRTGKYTEVWTVNIEPEYVLGADWWGGYSTVHPVMEATDEAGNRTATFGMHQIEGFDFEEGYRYQLKIEAKDVLTPLEKQGIYVADASQYEFTLKEIVSKEYVGIREEGRRDLEMDVQLSRVRSTQEEDSWEYG
;
A
#
# COMPACT_ATOMS: atom_id res chain seq x y z
N MET A 1 19.96 -5.64 -66.12
CA MET A 1 20.65 -5.14 -64.91
C MET A 1 19.71 -4.19 -64.19
N LYS A 2 19.21 -4.58 -63.01
CA LYS A 2 18.28 -3.79 -62.20
C LYS A 2 19.05 -3.15 -61.03
N VAL A 3 19.20 -1.86 -61.10
CA VAL A 3 19.82 -1.08 -60.02
C VAL A 3 18.76 -0.82 -58.96
N LYS A 4 18.93 -1.41 -57.78
CA LYS A 4 18.09 -1.11 -56.59
C LYS A 4 18.62 0.15 -55.92
N CYS A 5 17.81 1.21 -56.00
CA CYS A 5 18.04 2.45 -55.24
C CYS A 5 17.75 2.20 -53.76
N LEU A 6 18.79 2.22 -52.94
CA LEU A 6 18.66 2.11 -51.47
C LEU A 6 18.42 3.51 -50.95
N MET A 7 17.17 3.79 -50.55
CA MET A 7 16.80 5.04 -49.90
C MET A 7 17.17 4.97 -48.41
N VAL A 8 18.25 5.62 -48.05
CA VAL A 8 18.64 5.79 -46.65
C VAL A 8 17.85 6.97 -46.07
N ILE A 9 16.83 6.67 -45.27
CA ILE A 9 16.12 7.66 -44.50
C ILE A 9 16.95 7.92 -43.22
N LEU A 10 17.67 9.02 -43.19
CA LEU A 10 18.28 9.52 -41.98
C LEU A 10 17.17 10.13 -41.10
N LEU A 11 16.70 9.39 -40.11
CA LEU A 11 15.90 9.95 -39.01
C LEU A 11 16.84 10.72 -38.13
N ALA A 12 16.81 12.04 -38.23
CA ALA A 12 17.41 12.93 -37.24
C ALA A 12 16.54 12.85 -35.96
N ALA A 13 16.90 11.96 -35.05
CA ALA A 13 16.39 11.98 -33.71
C ALA A 13 16.96 13.20 -32.98
N GLY A 14 16.17 14.28 -32.92
CA GLY A 14 16.47 15.43 -32.11
C GLY A 14 16.58 15.01 -30.65
N LEU A 15 17.79 15.08 -30.11
CA LEU A 15 18.07 14.99 -28.68
C LEU A 15 17.49 16.24 -28.00
N LEU A 16 16.23 16.17 -27.63
CA LEU A 16 15.72 17.01 -26.55
C LEU A 16 16.16 16.35 -25.25
N ALA A 17 17.38 16.66 -24.81
CA ALA A 17 17.83 16.42 -23.47
C ALA A 17 17.07 17.39 -22.54
N GLY A 18 15.79 17.07 -22.28
CA GLY A 18 15.10 17.57 -21.12
C GLY A 18 15.65 16.78 -19.94
N CYS A 19 16.42 17.42 -19.07
CA CYS A 19 16.68 16.91 -17.73
C CYS A 19 15.33 16.92 -16.99
N SER A 20 14.57 15.83 -17.08
CA SER A 20 13.53 15.54 -16.11
C SER A 20 14.18 14.66 -15.03
N ASP A 21 14.19 15.14 -13.79
CA ASP A 21 14.61 14.39 -12.60
C ASP A 21 13.66 13.21 -12.28
N ASP A 22 12.88 12.78 -13.26
CA ASP A 22 11.79 11.80 -13.14
C ASP A 22 12.11 10.48 -13.85
N GLU A 23 13.37 10.06 -13.88
CA GLU A 23 13.70 8.73 -14.35
C GLU A 23 13.18 7.70 -13.32
N ALA A 24 12.32 6.76 -13.79
CA ALA A 24 11.77 5.72 -12.96
C ALA A 24 12.90 4.83 -12.43
N VAL A 25 13.03 4.73 -11.11
CA VAL A 25 14.07 3.95 -10.44
C VAL A 25 13.44 2.74 -9.77
N ASP A 26 13.84 1.55 -10.15
CA ASP A 26 13.45 0.31 -9.49
C ASP A 26 14.09 0.24 -8.09
N LEU A 27 13.25 0.14 -7.06
CA LEU A 27 13.65 0.03 -5.65
C LEU A 27 13.67 -1.42 -5.17
N GLY A 28 13.25 -2.37 -6.01
CA GLY A 28 13.06 -3.77 -5.65
C GLY A 28 11.73 -4.02 -4.91
N GLY A 29 11.36 -5.31 -4.74
CA GLY A 29 10.13 -5.70 -4.04
C GLY A 29 8.84 -5.15 -4.65
N GLY A 30 8.82 -4.95 -5.99
CA GLY A 30 7.66 -4.41 -6.69
C GLY A 30 7.48 -2.90 -6.56
N LYS A 31 8.47 -2.16 -6.06
CA LYS A 31 8.43 -0.70 -5.86
C LYS A 31 9.26 0.03 -6.90
N VAL A 32 8.68 1.02 -7.54
CA VAL A 32 9.33 1.87 -8.54
C VAL A 32 9.15 3.33 -8.14
N ARG A 33 10.24 4.07 -7.98
CA ARG A 33 10.18 5.51 -7.76
C ARG A 33 9.89 6.21 -9.10
N THR A 34 8.82 7.00 -9.13
CA THR A 34 8.36 7.71 -10.33
C THR A 34 8.46 9.24 -10.21
N GLY A 35 8.81 9.71 -9.04
CA GLY A 35 9.01 11.14 -8.75
C GLY A 35 9.77 11.34 -7.45
N LYS A 36 10.04 12.58 -7.10
CA LYS A 36 10.84 12.93 -5.91
C LYS A 36 10.26 12.39 -4.59
N TYR A 37 8.94 12.32 -4.51
CA TYR A 37 8.18 11.89 -3.32
C TYR A 37 7.06 10.91 -3.69
N THR A 38 7.19 10.23 -4.83
CA THR A 38 6.15 9.36 -5.36
C THR A 38 6.75 8.04 -5.80
N GLU A 39 6.14 6.97 -5.36
CA GLU A 39 6.48 5.60 -5.74
C GLU A 39 5.25 4.90 -6.29
N VAL A 40 5.42 3.95 -7.17
CA VAL A 40 4.38 2.99 -7.55
C VAL A 40 4.76 1.63 -6.97
N TRP A 41 3.85 1.06 -6.20
CA TRP A 41 4.03 -0.26 -5.60
C TRP A 41 3.13 -1.27 -6.30
N THR A 42 3.71 -2.40 -6.70
CA THR A 42 2.95 -3.58 -7.11
C THR A 42 2.89 -4.51 -5.92
N VAL A 43 1.69 -4.76 -5.41
CA VAL A 43 1.46 -5.56 -4.20
C VAL A 43 0.37 -6.58 -4.43
N ASN A 44 0.49 -7.73 -3.78
CA ASN A 44 -0.58 -8.70 -3.68
C ASN A 44 -1.31 -8.48 -2.35
N ILE A 45 -2.63 -8.40 -2.38
CA ILE A 45 -3.49 -8.31 -1.18
C ILE A 45 -4.08 -9.69 -0.94
N GLU A 46 -3.86 -10.22 0.26
CA GLU A 46 -4.39 -11.51 0.66
C GLU A 46 -5.92 -11.47 0.84
N PRO A 47 -6.63 -12.60 0.67
CA PRO A 47 -8.09 -12.63 0.55
C PRO A 47 -8.83 -12.41 1.88
N GLU A 48 -8.13 -12.37 2.99
CA GLU A 48 -8.70 -12.27 4.32
C GLU A 48 -8.04 -11.11 5.09
N TYR A 49 -8.81 -10.49 5.97
CA TYR A 49 -8.24 -9.56 6.94
C TYR A 49 -7.39 -10.32 7.96
N VAL A 50 -6.33 -9.69 8.41
CA VAL A 50 -5.54 -10.12 9.56
C VAL A 50 -5.67 -9.08 10.68
N LEU A 51 -5.33 -9.45 11.91
CA LEU A 51 -5.31 -8.51 13.02
C LEU A 51 -4.05 -7.64 12.94
N GLY A 52 -4.24 -6.35 12.78
CA GLY A 52 -3.23 -5.31 12.99
C GLY A 52 -3.35 -4.76 14.41
N ALA A 53 -2.24 -4.29 14.95
CA ALA A 53 -2.22 -3.61 16.25
C ALA A 53 -1.63 -2.22 16.07
N ASP A 54 -2.37 -1.20 16.48
CA ASP A 54 -1.86 0.15 16.64
C ASP A 54 -1.57 0.42 18.10
N TRP A 55 -0.43 1.05 18.36
CA TRP A 55 -0.03 1.45 19.70
C TRP A 55 -0.31 2.95 19.88
N TRP A 56 -1.31 3.29 20.70
CA TRP A 56 -1.64 4.66 21.01
C TRP A 56 -1.62 4.90 22.52
N GLY A 57 -0.79 5.83 22.97
CA GLY A 57 -0.83 6.37 24.34
C GLY A 57 -0.81 5.35 25.47
N GLY A 58 -0.22 4.15 25.26
CA GLY A 58 -0.22 3.06 26.24
C GLY A 58 -1.32 2.02 26.05
N TYR A 59 -2.21 2.21 25.07
CA TYR A 59 -3.26 1.26 24.71
C TYR A 59 -2.96 0.61 23.37
N SER A 60 -3.16 -0.70 23.28
CA SER A 60 -3.09 -1.46 22.02
C SER A 60 -4.51 -1.67 21.51
N THR A 61 -4.85 -1.04 20.39
CA THR A 61 -6.10 -1.34 19.67
C THR A 61 -5.83 -2.34 18.59
N VAL A 62 -6.63 -3.39 18.55
CA VAL A 62 -6.57 -4.43 17.52
C VAL A 62 -7.69 -4.19 16.52
N HIS A 63 -7.36 -4.13 15.23
CA HIS A 63 -8.34 -3.89 14.18
C HIS A 63 -8.00 -4.71 12.93
N PRO A 64 -9.00 -5.01 12.08
CA PRO A 64 -8.77 -5.70 10.82
C PRO A 64 -7.93 -4.86 9.86
N VAL A 65 -6.91 -5.47 9.28
CA VAL A 65 -6.08 -4.88 8.22
C VAL A 65 -5.90 -5.84 7.06
N MET A 66 -5.71 -5.30 5.88
CA MET A 66 -5.30 -6.05 4.70
C MET A 66 -3.78 -6.26 4.74
N GLU A 67 -3.34 -7.49 4.59
CA GLU A 67 -1.93 -7.80 4.44
C GLU A 67 -1.51 -7.71 2.98
N ALA A 68 -0.42 -6.98 2.72
CA ALA A 68 0.18 -6.85 1.40
C ALA A 68 1.52 -7.57 1.34
N THR A 69 1.73 -8.34 0.28
CA THR A 69 2.97 -9.05 -0.01
C THR A 69 3.55 -8.63 -1.35
N ASP A 70 4.87 -8.82 -1.52
CA ASP A 70 5.53 -8.71 -2.82
C ASP A 70 5.30 -9.97 -3.67
N GLU A 71 5.86 -10.00 -4.88
CA GLU A 71 5.77 -11.17 -5.77
C GLU A 71 6.44 -12.43 -5.19
N ALA A 72 7.38 -12.28 -4.27
CA ALA A 72 8.03 -13.39 -3.59
C ALA A 72 7.26 -13.87 -2.35
N GLY A 73 6.12 -13.23 -2.02
CA GLY A 73 5.30 -13.53 -0.86
C GLY A 73 5.81 -12.94 0.46
N ASN A 74 6.80 -12.04 0.41
CA ASN A 74 7.26 -11.35 1.61
C ASN A 74 6.28 -10.23 1.96
N ARG A 75 5.94 -10.12 3.24
CA ARG A 75 5.09 -9.03 3.73
C ARG A 75 5.78 -7.67 3.51
N THR A 76 5.10 -6.77 2.83
CA THR A 76 5.62 -5.44 2.48
C THR A 76 4.94 -4.31 3.23
N ALA A 77 3.65 -4.48 3.54
CA ALA A 77 2.85 -3.49 4.23
C ALA A 77 1.59 -4.13 4.85
N THR A 78 0.90 -3.34 5.67
CA THR A 78 -0.50 -3.57 6.06
C THR A 78 -1.28 -2.30 5.80
N PHE A 79 -2.53 -2.45 5.36
CA PHE A 79 -3.42 -1.34 5.05
C PHE A 79 -4.71 -1.47 5.85
N GLY A 80 -5.15 -0.37 6.47
CA GLY A 80 -6.49 -0.28 7.03
C GLY A 80 -7.56 -0.35 5.93
N MET A 81 -8.81 -0.60 6.32
CA MET A 81 -9.93 -0.89 5.40
C MET A 81 -10.14 0.16 4.29
N HIS A 82 -9.80 1.43 4.51
CA HIS A 82 -9.99 2.51 3.55
C HIS A 82 -8.71 3.31 3.29
N GLN A 83 -7.55 2.72 3.59
CA GLN A 83 -6.27 3.42 3.50
C GLN A 83 -5.77 3.57 2.05
N ILE A 84 -6.27 2.77 1.13
CA ILE A 84 -5.98 2.91 -0.31
C ILE A 84 -7.17 3.60 -0.96
N GLU A 85 -7.02 4.87 -1.30
CA GLU A 85 -8.07 5.63 -1.98
C GLU A 85 -8.46 4.99 -3.32
N GLY A 86 -9.76 4.82 -3.54
CA GLY A 86 -10.30 4.22 -4.77
C GLY A 86 -10.25 2.69 -4.81
N PHE A 87 -9.88 2.02 -3.72
CA PHE A 87 -9.91 0.57 -3.61
C PHE A 87 -10.93 0.10 -2.58
N ASP A 88 -11.88 -0.72 -3.05
CA ASP A 88 -12.84 -1.42 -2.20
C ASP A 88 -12.46 -2.90 -2.11
N PHE A 89 -12.04 -3.32 -0.94
CA PHE A 89 -11.66 -4.71 -0.68
C PHE A 89 -12.89 -5.58 -0.49
N GLU A 90 -12.90 -6.74 -1.14
CA GLU A 90 -13.89 -7.81 -0.94
C GLU A 90 -13.19 -9.05 -0.39
N GLU A 91 -13.62 -9.52 0.78
CA GLU A 91 -13.10 -10.77 1.35
C GLU A 91 -13.33 -11.97 0.43
N GLY A 92 -12.40 -12.90 0.44
CA GLY A 92 -12.41 -14.08 -0.41
C GLY A 92 -11.74 -13.86 -1.76
N TYR A 93 -11.37 -12.64 -2.10
CA TYR A 93 -10.63 -12.33 -3.32
C TYR A 93 -9.18 -11.98 -3.01
N ARG A 94 -8.27 -12.61 -3.75
CA ARG A 94 -6.87 -12.18 -3.85
C ARG A 94 -6.75 -11.13 -4.95
N TYR A 95 -6.04 -10.06 -4.66
CA TYR A 95 -5.79 -8.99 -5.62
C TYR A 95 -4.30 -8.84 -5.90
N GLN A 96 -3.96 -8.44 -7.12
CA GLN A 96 -2.71 -7.78 -7.41
C GLN A 96 -3.02 -6.35 -7.81
N LEU A 97 -2.45 -5.40 -7.07
CA LEU A 97 -2.70 -3.97 -7.24
C LEU A 97 -1.44 -3.24 -7.65
N LYS A 98 -1.60 -2.20 -8.49
CA LYS A 98 -0.66 -1.09 -8.56
C LYS A 98 -1.24 0.08 -7.80
N ILE A 99 -0.51 0.54 -6.80
CA ILE A 99 -0.87 1.69 -5.97
C ILE A 99 0.21 2.77 -6.06
N GLU A 100 -0.21 4.02 -6.06
CA GLU A 100 0.69 5.15 -5.89
C GLU A 100 0.85 5.40 -4.40
N ALA A 101 2.11 5.45 -3.94
CA ALA A 101 2.49 5.82 -2.59
C ALA A 101 3.16 7.21 -2.66
N LYS A 102 2.46 8.22 -2.15
CA LYS A 102 2.96 9.61 -2.11
C LYS A 102 3.45 9.93 -0.70
N ASP A 103 4.75 10.18 -0.57
CA ASP A 103 5.33 10.65 0.68
C ASP A 103 4.90 12.08 0.98
N VAL A 104 4.09 12.27 1.99
CA VAL A 104 3.51 13.55 2.39
C VAL A 104 4.24 14.19 3.57
N LEU A 105 4.99 13.41 4.37
CA LEU A 105 5.70 13.93 5.54
C LEU A 105 7.07 14.51 5.21
N THR A 106 7.88 13.83 4.41
CA THR A 106 9.24 14.30 4.07
C THR A 106 9.26 15.74 3.49
N PRO A 107 8.33 16.16 2.60
CA PRO A 107 8.25 17.55 2.16
C PRO A 107 7.95 18.56 3.27
N LEU A 108 7.11 18.18 4.25
CA LEU A 108 6.75 19.04 5.38
C LEU A 108 7.91 19.17 6.37
N GLU A 109 8.56 18.06 6.70
CA GLU A 109 9.75 18.05 7.58
C GLU A 109 10.88 18.90 7.06
N LYS A 110 11.12 18.88 5.73
CA LYS A 110 12.11 19.75 5.08
C LYS A 110 11.79 21.25 5.18
N GLN A 111 10.52 21.60 5.41
CA GLN A 111 10.07 22.95 5.68
C GLN A 111 10.06 23.28 7.19
N GLY A 112 10.49 22.35 8.05
CA GLY A 112 10.46 22.48 9.50
C GLY A 112 9.07 22.29 10.12
N ILE A 113 8.12 21.72 9.36
CA ILE A 113 6.78 21.41 9.85
C ILE A 113 6.77 19.96 10.32
N TYR A 114 6.60 19.78 11.62
CA TYR A 114 6.45 18.46 12.22
C TYR A 114 4.97 18.13 12.40
N VAL A 115 4.53 17.00 11.86
CA VAL A 115 3.17 16.48 11.99
C VAL A 115 3.24 15.21 12.83
N ALA A 116 2.69 15.25 14.02
CA ALA A 116 2.59 14.08 14.88
C ALA A 116 1.48 13.15 14.35
N ASP A 117 1.70 11.84 14.49
CA ASP A 117 0.67 10.80 14.28
C ASP A 117 0.07 10.75 12.86
N ALA A 118 0.79 11.23 11.86
CA ALA A 118 0.38 11.12 10.46
C ALA A 118 1.09 9.95 9.77
N SER A 119 0.37 9.29 8.84
CA SER A 119 0.98 8.32 7.94
C SER A 119 2.00 9.02 7.05
N GLN A 120 3.17 8.38 6.85
CA GLN A 120 4.18 8.90 5.94
C GLN A 120 3.68 8.96 4.50
N TYR A 121 2.82 8.00 4.11
CA TYR A 121 2.33 7.86 2.75
C TYR A 121 0.82 8.00 2.68
N GLU A 122 0.35 8.68 1.64
CA GLU A 122 -1.00 8.58 1.09
C GLU A 122 -0.97 7.57 -0.06
N PHE A 123 -1.97 6.67 -0.08
CA PHE A 123 -2.05 5.60 -1.07
C PHE A 123 -3.27 5.79 -1.96
N THR A 124 -3.06 5.70 -3.27
CA THR A 124 -4.14 5.80 -4.27
C THR A 124 -4.05 4.61 -5.23
N LEU A 125 -5.18 3.94 -5.48
CA LEU A 125 -5.25 2.87 -6.46
C LEU A 125 -4.99 3.42 -7.86
N LYS A 126 -4.06 2.79 -8.60
CA LYS A 126 -3.83 3.07 -10.02
C LYS A 126 -4.47 2.02 -10.92
N GLU A 127 -4.35 0.75 -10.52
CA GLU A 127 -4.81 -0.37 -11.35
C GLU A 127 -5.06 -1.61 -10.48
N ILE A 128 -6.16 -2.31 -10.75
CA ILE A 128 -6.36 -3.69 -10.30
C ILE A 128 -5.82 -4.58 -11.43
N VAL A 129 -4.59 -5.10 -11.23
CA VAL A 129 -3.92 -5.95 -12.23
C VAL A 129 -4.61 -7.31 -12.33
N SER A 130 -4.99 -7.86 -11.18
CA SER A 130 -5.79 -9.09 -11.11
C SER A 130 -6.71 -9.10 -9.89
N LYS A 131 -7.83 -9.80 -10.02
CA LYS A 131 -8.78 -10.12 -8.95
C LYS A 131 -9.20 -11.57 -9.12
N GLU A 132 -8.89 -12.43 -8.16
CA GLU A 132 -9.17 -13.85 -8.20
C GLU A 132 -9.94 -14.28 -6.97
N TYR A 133 -11.08 -14.95 -7.16
CA TYR A 133 -11.82 -15.52 -6.04
C TYR A 133 -11.14 -16.80 -5.57
N VAL A 134 -10.68 -16.83 -4.32
CA VAL A 134 -10.02 -17.98 -3.68
C VAL A 134 -10.80 -18.53 -2.48
N GLY A 135 -11.89 -17.85 -2.10
CA GLY A 135 -12.72 -18.22 -0.95
C GLY A 135 -12.21 -17.65 0.36
N ILE A 136 -13.02 -17.81 1.39
CA ILE A 136 -12.73 -17.38 2.77
C ILE A 136 -12.51 -18.65 3.60
N ARG A 137 -11.45 -18.67 4.41
CA ARG A 137 -11.25 -19.72 5.41
C ARG A 137 -12.11 -19.41 6.63
N GLU A 138 -13.17 -20.18 6.83
CA GLU A 138 -14.11 -19.98 7.96
C GLU A 138 -13.42 -20.05 9.34
N GLU A 139 -12.31 -20.77 9.44
CA GLU A 139 -11.56 -20.94 10.67
C GLU A 139 -10.84 -19.63 11.06
N GLY A 140 -10.17 -18.99 10.12
CA GLY A 140 -9.50 -17.68 10.35
C GLY A 140 -10.48 -16.55 10.67
N ARG A 141 -11.68 -16.59 10.08
CA ARG A 141 -12.72 -15.60 10.35
C ARG A 141 -13.27 -15.69 11.78
N ARG A 142 -13.47 -16.91 12.29
CA ARG A 142 -13.94 -17.11 13.68
C ARG A 142 -12.91 -16.63 14.70
N ASP A 143 -11.64 -16.88 14.44
CA ASP A 143 -10.55 -16.42 15.30
C ASP A 143 -10.45 -14.90 15.31
N LEU A 144 -10.58 -14.26 14.15
CA LEU A 144 -10.59 -12.80 14.00
C LEU A 144 -11.78 -12.16 14.76
N GLU A 145 -13.00 -12.69 14.59
CA GLU A 145 -14.19 -12.18 15.27
C GLU A 145 -14.09 -12.33 16.79
N MET A 146 -13.54 -13.45 17.26
CA MET A 146 -13.35 -13.72 18.68
C MET A 146 -12.31 -12.79 19.30
N ASP A 147 -11.19 -12.55 18.62
CA ASP A 147 -10.12 -11.67 19.11
C ASP A 147 -10.53 -10.20 19.12
N VAL A 148 -11.31 -9.75 18.11
CA VAL A 148 -11.90 -8.40 18.10
C VAL A 148 -12.89 -8.23 19.24
N GLN A 149 -13.70 -9.23 19.55
CA GLN A 149 -14.63 -9.17 20.69
C GLN A 149 -13.89 -9.15 22.03
N LEU A 150 -12.84 -9.96 22.19
CA LEU A 150 -12.04 -10.00 23.41
C LEU A 150 -11.29 -8.67 23.64
N SER A 151 -10.80 -8.03 22.59
CA SER A 151 -10.15 -6.71 22.70
C SER A 151 -11.13 -5.63 23.16
N ARG A 152 -12.38 -5.65 22.65
CA ARG A 152 -13.45 -4.72 23.08
C ARG A 152 -13.82 -4.91 24.56
N VAL A 153 -13.95 -6.15 25.02
CA VAL A 153 -14.25 -6.43 26.43
C VAL A 153 -13.14 -5.95 27.35
N ARG A 154 -11.89 -6.10 26.93
CA ARG A 154 -10.74 -5.63 27.72
C ARG A 154 -10.71 -4.11 27.84
N SER A 155 -10.97 -3.37 26.75
CA SER A 155 -11.00 -1.90 26.78
C SER A 155 -12.10 -1.35 27.69
N THR A 156 -13.28 -1.98 27.73
CA THR A 156 -14.38 -1.56 28.62
C THR A 156 -14.08 -1.86 30.09
N GLN A 157 -13.40 -2.95 30.41
CA GLN A 157 -13.02 -3.26 31.80
C GLN A 157 -11.94 -2.31 32.34
N GLU A 158 -11.05 -1.81 31.51
CA GLU A 158 -10.05 -0.82 31.92
C GLU A 158 -10.67 0.54 32.17
N GLU A 159 -11.63 1.00 31.38
CA GLU A 159 -12.37 2.26 31.63
C GLU A 159 -13.08 2.25 32.98
N ASP A 160 -13.76 1.15 33.34
CA ASP A 160 -14.47 1.03 34.63
C ASP A 160 -13.52 1.04 35.85
N SER A 161 -12.24 0.70 35.68
CA SER A 161 -11.28 0.64 36.76
C SER A 161 -10.77 2.01 37.23
N TRP A 162 -10.91 3.06 36.42
CA TRP A 162 -10.45 4.43 36.73
C TRP A 162 -11.48 5.29 37.45
N GLU A 163 -12.77 4.87 37.47
CA GLU A 163 -13.83 5.65 38.19
C GLU A 163 -13.83 5.46 39.71
N TYR A 164 -13.06 4.53 40.28
CA TYR A 164 -13.06 4.19 41.72
C TYR A 164 -11.71 4.37 42.43
N GLY A 165 -10.79 5.18 41.84
CA GLY A 165 -9.47 5.47 42.43
C GLY A 165 -9.32 6.90 42.98
#